data_68620ff1a16d7eb0077f3f2dbbbd90a4
#
_entry.id   68620ff1a16d7eb0077f3f2dbbbd90a4
#
_cell.length_a   1.000
_cell.length_b   1.000
_cell.length_c   1.000
_cell.angle_alpha   90.00
_cell.angle_beta   90.00
_cell.angle_gamma   90.00
#
_symmetry.space_group_name_H-M   'P 1'
#
loop_
_entity.id
_entity.type
_entity.pdbx_description
1 polymer ?
#
loop_
_entity_poly.entity_id
_entity_poly.type
_entity_poly.pdbx_seq_one_letter_code
_entity_poly.pdbx_strand_id
1 'polypeptide(L)'
;MSENRDHGSHVTKTDDLVAAIGNSNTVVYALSFSPSLSQVLDTEKGLNRDEAYWDAPPDIIGSLLMIRNSMKTNITKTISSMTGGEYELFTSRKGFEERMVDFNNHLHSRYVLSFAPKEPHPGLHQIRVRLKQSLPGTTILSRASYWAMGTIP
;
A
#
# COMPACT_ATOMS: atom_id res chain seq x y z
N MET A 1 11.19 11.39 12.25
CA MET A 1 10.93 11.75 10.85
C MET A 1 11.78 10.84 9.99
N SER A 2 11.24 10.25 8.95
CA SER A 2 11.96 9.41 8.00
C SER A 2 11.82 9.99 6.60
N GLU A 3 12.80 9.75 5.75
CA GLU A 3 12.73 10.11 4.34
C GLU A 3 11.87 9.12 3.56
N ASN A 4 11.24 9.58 2.49
CA ASN A 4 10.36 8.77 1.65
C ASN A 4 11.11 7.88 0.64
N ARG A 5 12.43 8.00 0.57
CA ARG A 5 13.29 7.23 -0.34
C ARG A 5 14.20 6.28 0.43
N ASP A 6 14.35 5.09 -0.10
CA ASP A 6 15.40 4.18 0.36
C ASP A 6 16.73 4.60 -0.28
N HIS A 7 17.67 5.01 0.54
CA HIS A 7 19.03 5.40 0.15
C HIS A 7 20.01 4.20 0.11
N GLY A 8 19.50 3.00 -0.12
CA GLY A 8 20.30 1.78 -0.24
C GLY A 8 20.46 1.08 1.11
N SER A 9 19.38 0.59 1.66
CA SER A 9 19.42 -0.32 2.79
C SER A 9 20.23 -1.56 2.44
N HIS A 10 21.33 -1.77 3.15
CA HIS A 10 22.19 -2.96 2.97
C HIS A 10 21.82 -4.09 3.93
N VAL A 11 20.98 -3.81 4.93
CA VAL A 11 20.65 -4.76 6.02
C VAL A 11 19.41 -5.59 5.67
N THR A 12 18.39 -4.97 5.07
CA THR A 12 17.13 -5.64 4.74
C THR A 12 16.90 -5.60 3.24
N LYS A 13 16.69 -6.75 2.63
CA LYS A 13 16.32 -6.84 1.22
C LYS A 13 14.85 -6.46 1.04
N THR A 14 14.51 -5.89 -0.10
CA THR A 14 13.12 -5.52 -0.43
C THR A 14 12.18 -6.73 -0.34
N ASP A 15 12.64 -7.90 -0.75
CA ASP A 15 11.83 -9.13 -0.73
C ASP A 15 11.51 -9.58 0.70
N ASP A 16 12.46 -9.43 1.64
CA ASP A 16 12.25 -9.71 3.06
C ASP A 16 11.22 -8.73 3.66
N LEU A 17 11.28 -7.46 3.27
CA LEU A 17 10.31 -6.45 3.68
C LEU A 17 8.91 -6.77 3.13
N VAL A 18 8.80 -7.13 1.85
CA VAL A 18 7.53 -7.52 1.22
C VAL A 18 6.94 -8.74 1.90
N ALA A 19 7.76 -9.76 2.21
CA ALA A 19 7.33 -10.95 2.93
C ALA A 19 6.86 -10.60 4.36
N ALA A 20 7.61 -9.77 5.08
CA ALA A 20 7.25 -9.32 6.42
C ALA A 20 5.92 -8.55 6.43
N ILE A 21 5.72 -7.63 5.48
CA ILE A 21 4.45 -6.91 5.30
C ILE A 21 3.33 -7.89 4.94
N GLY A 22 3.59 -8.83 4.02
CA GLY A 22 2.65 -9.86 3.59
C GLY A 22 2.16 -10.75 4.74
N ASN A 23 3.04 -11.07 5.69
CA ASN A 23 2.74 -11.88 6.88
C ASN A 23 2.15 -11.06 8.04
N SER A 24 2.40 -9.76 8.09
CA SER A 24 1.89 -8.92 9.17
C SER A 24 0.39 -8.66 9.01
N ASN A 25 -0.32 -8.54 10.11
CA ASN A 25 -1.71 -8.07 10.12
C ASN A 25 -1.79 -6.56 10.44
N THR A 26 -0.74 -5.83 10.08
CA THR A 26 -0.60 -4.40 10.35
C THR A 26 -1.10 -3.60 9.16
N VAL A 27 -1.71 -2.47 9.43
CA VAL A 27 -2.09 -1.46 8.44
C VAL A 27 -1.28 -0.20 8.72
N VAL A 28 -0.67 0.34 7.68
CA VAL A 28 0.21 1.51 7.79
C VAL A 28 -0.49 2.74 7.22
N TYR A 29 -0.71 3.72 8.07
CA TYR A 29 -1.13 5.06 7.68
C TYR A 29 0.07 5.99 7.75
N ALA A 30 0.24 6.82 6.75
CA ALA A 30 1.36 7.72 6.68
C ALA A 30 0.95 9.13 6.28
N LEU A 31 1.49 10.11 7.00
CA LEU A 31 1.40 11.53 6.67
C LEU A 31 2.78 12.05 6.34
N SER A 32 2.94 12.65 5.18
CA SER A 32 4.19 13.22 4.73
C SER A 32 4.10 14.73 4.59
N PHE A 33 5.07 15.42 5.17
CA PHE A 33 5.19 16.86 5.00
C PHE A 33 5.82 17.18 3.64
N SER A 34 5.16 18.01 2.86
CA SER A 34 5.68 18.50 1.59
C SER A 34 5.61 20.02 1.54
N PRO A 35 6.73 20.73 1.60
CA PRO A 35 6.75 22.19 1.49
C PRO A 35 6.36 22.68 0.09
N SER A 36 6.45 21.84 -0.93
CA SER A 36 6.19 22.19 -2.31
C SER A 36 5.21 21.18 -2.93
N LEU A 37 3.92 21.44 -2.74
CA LEU A 37 2.84 20.57 -3.23
C LEU A 37 2.84 20.42 -4.77
N SER A 38 3.25 21.46 -5.50
CA SER A 38 3.29 21.45 -6.97
C SER A 38 4.23 20.39 -7.53
N GLN A 39 5.42 20.22 -6.94
CA GLN A 39 6.39 19.21 -7.38
C GLN A 39 5.94 17.78 -7.06
N VAL A 40 5.16 17.61 -6.00
CA VAL A 40 4.67 16.30 -5.57
C VAL A 40 3.47 15.86 -6.37
N LEU A 41 2.57 16.79 -6.71
CA LEU A 41 1.41 16.49 -7.55
C LEU A 41 1.80 16.07 -8.97
N ASP A 42 2.88 16.62 -9.52
CA ASP A 42 3.40 16.20 -10.84
C ASP A 42 3.97 14.77 -10.80
N THR A 43 4.56 14.37 -9.69
CA THR A 43 5.03 12.99 -9.49
C THR A 43 3.87 12.03 -9.21
N GLU A 44 2.77 12.50 -8.60
CA GLU A 44 1.60 11.67 -8.28
C GLU A 44 0.64 11.49 -9.44
N LYS A 45 0.57 12.43 -10.39
CA LYS A 45 -0.24 12.30 -11.61
C LYS A 45 0.14 11.10 -12.47
N GLY A 46 1.37 10.58 -12.34
CA GLY A 46 1.81 9.36 -13.00
C GLY A 46 1.44 8.05 -12.30
N LEU A 47 0.89 8.13 -11.09
CA LEU A 47 0.50 6.96 -10.29
C LEU A 47 -1.01 7.02 -10.03
N ASN A 48 -1.80 6.79 -11.08
CA ASN A 48 -3.22 6.54 -10.91
C ASN A 48 -3.41 5.37 -9.95
N ARG A 49 -4.05 5.63 -8.82
CA ARG A 49 -4.16 4.75 -7.64
C ARG A 49 -4.82 3.41 -7.97
N ASP A 50 -5.60 3.37 -9.04
CA ASP A 50 -6.50 2.25 -9.32
C ASP A 50 -6.06 1.33 -10.46
N GLU A 51 -5.16 1.74 -11.36
CA GLU A 51 -4.90 0.98 -12.57
C GLU A 51 -3.49 0.37 -12.66
N ALA A 52 -2.46 1.06 -12.20
CA ALA A 52 -1.08 0.67 -12.50
C ALA A 52 -0.58 -0.54 -11.69
N TYR A 53 -1.15 -0.81 -10.51
CA TYR A 53 -0.71 -1.93 -9.66
C TYR A 53 -1.47 -3.24 -9.88
N TRP A 54 -2.67 -3.17 -10.47
CA TRP A 54 -3.64 -4.26 -10.34
C TRP A 54 -3.97 -4.95 -11.65
N ASP A 55 -3.61 -4.40 -12.79
CA ASP A 55 -3.73 -5.04 -14.11
C ASP A 55 -2.45 -5.77 -14.55
N ALA A 56 -1.44 -5.84 -13.67
CA ALA A 56 -0.30 -6.69 -13.91
C ALA A 56 -0.76 -8.16 -13.98
N PRO A 57 -0.21 -8.94 -14.92
CA PRO A 57 -0.50 -10.36 -15.01
C PRO A 57 -0.16 -11.05 -13.69
N PRO A 58 -0.77 -12.19 -13.37
CA PRO A 58 -0.60 -12.93 -12.10
C PRO A 58 0.81 -13.53 -11.95
N ASP A 59 1.80 -12.95 -12.58
CA ASP A 59 3.20 -13.34 -12.46
C ASP A 59 3.79 -12.75 -11.18
N ILE A 60 4.17 -13.63 -10.26
CA ILE A 60 4.79 -13.29 -8.97
C ILE A 60 6.04 -12.42 -9.17
N ILE A 61 6.84 -12.72 -10.21
CA ILE A 61 8.09 -12.00 -10.50
C ILE A 61 7.80 -10.57 -10.97
N GLY A 62 6.83 -10.39 -11.86
CA GLY A 62 6.40 -9.08 -12.34
C GLY A 62 5.86 -8.20 -11.21
N SER A 63 5.04 -8.78 -10.33
CA SER A 63 4.48 -8.07 -9.16
C SER A 63 5.58 -7.62 -8.19
N LEU A 64 6.56 -8.45 -7.89
CA LEU A 64 7.70 -8.10 -7.03
C LEU A 64 8.57 -7.00 -7.66
N LEU A 65 8.83 -7.05 -8.97
CA LEU A 65 9.58 -6.02 -9.67
C LEU A 65 8.87 -4.66 -9.63
N MET A 66 7.56 -4.64 -9.82
CA MET A 66 6.75 -3.42 -9.72
C MET A 66 6.80 -2.83 -8.31
N ILE A 67 6.63 -3.65 -7.27
CA ILE A 67 6.75 -3.22 -5.88
C ILE A 67 8.15 -2.66 -5.61
N ARG A 68 9.22 -3.33 -6.03
CA ARG A 68 10.60 -2.84 -5.87
C ARG A 68 10.82 -1.48 -6.52
N ASN A 69 10.32 -1.28 -7.74
CA ASN A 69 10.44 0.00 -8.44
C ASN A 69 9.66 1.11 -7.73
N SER A 70 8.48 0.82 -7.24
CA SER A 70 7.66 1.78 -6.48
C SER A 70 8.28 2.15 -5.14
N MET A 71 8.89 1.19 -4.45
CA MET A 71 9.62 1.45 -3.20
C MET A 71 10.82 2.37 -3.41
N LYS A 72 11.50 2.31 -4.55
CA LYS A 72 12.58 3.26 -4.88
C LYS A 72 12.09 4.69 -5.03
N THR A 73 10.85 4.87 -5.46
CA THR A 73 10.25 6.20 -5.67
C THR A 73 9.66 6.75 -4.38
N ASN A 74 8.82 5.97 -3.70
CA ASN A 74 8.21 6.35 -2.43
C ASN A 74 7.87 5.10 -1.61
N ILE A 75 8.76 4.71 -0.73
CA ILE A 75 8.62 3.51 0.09
C ILE A 75 7.40 3.58 1.02
N THR A 76 7.16 4.76 1.60
CA THR A 76 6.07 4.96 2.56
C THR A 76 4.70 4.80 1.89
N LYS A 77 4.52 5.40 0.70
CA LYS A 77 3.29 5.25 -0.09
C LYS A 77 3.06 3.79 -0.49
N THR A 78 4.11 3.12 -0.93
CA THR A 78 4.04 1.71 -1.33
C THR A 78 3.62 0.81 -0.16
N ILE A 79 4.24 0.96 1.01
CA ILE A 79 3.89 0.19 2.21
C ILE A 79 2.45 0.47 2.64
N SER A 80 2.02 1.74 2.67
CA SER A 80 0.63 2.09 3.01
C SER A 80 -0.35 1.40 2.05
N SER A 81 -0.12 1.46 0.75
CA SER A 81 -0.97 0.81 -0.26
C SER A 81 -1.00 -0.71 -0.11
N MET A 82 0.13 -1.36 0.13
CA MET A 82 0.21 -2.81 0.31
C MET A 82 -0.56 -3.29 1.54
N THR A 83 -0.57 -2.50 2.59
CA THR A 83 -1.24 -2.84 3.87
C THR A 83 -2.70 -2.43 3.92
N GLY A 84 -3.22 -1.73 2.91
CA GLY A 84 -4.59 -1.20 2.88
C GLY A 84 -4.79 0.03 3.75
N GLY A 85 -3.71 0.74 4.04
CA GLY A 85 -3.74 2.05 4.67
C GLY A 85 -3.71 3.20 3.66
N GLU A 86 -3.45 4.39 4.15
CA GLU A 86 -3.46 5.62 3.38
C GLU A 86 -2.11 6.34 3.49
N TYR A 87 -1.78 7.02 2.41
CA TYR A 87 -0.66 7.95 2.35
C TYR A 87 -1.21 9.32 1.94
N GLU A 88 -1.05 10.31 2.82
CA GLU A 88 -1.53 11.65 2.59
C GLU A 88 -0.41 12.68 2.75
N LEU A 89 -0.55 13.80 2.03
CA LEU A 89 0.39 14.90 2.08
C LEU A 89 -0.21 16.08 2.81
N PHE A 90 0.63 16.80 3.55
CA PHE A 90 0.26 18.08 4.14
C PHE A 90 1.38 19.11 3.97
N THR A 91 1.00 20.40 3.92
CA THR A 91 1.92 21.52 3.70
C THR A 91 1.94 22.50 4.87
N SER A 92 0.98 22.39 5.79
CA SER A 92 0.80 23.28 6.92
C SER A 92 0.31 22.53 8.15
N ARG A 93 0.43 23.17 9.31
CA ARG A 93 -0.10 22.63 10.56
C ARG A 93 -1.61 22.36 10.46
N LYS A 94 -2.38 23.27 9.87
CA LYS A 94 -3.82 23.08 9.68
C LYS A 94 -4.11 21.88 8.80
N GLY A 95 -3.38 21.73 7.70
CA GLY A 95 -3.50 20.55 6.82
C GLY A 95 -3.17 19.24 7.54
N PHE A 96 -2.18 19.23 8.42
CA PHE A 96 -1.88 18.06 9.26
C PHE A 96 -3.05 17.72 10.19
N GLU A 97 -3.63 18.71 10.88
CA GLU A 97 -4.76 18.51 11.79
C GLU A 97 -6.00 17.97 11.05
N GLU A 98 -6.30 18.50 9.86
CA GLU A 98 -7.38 18.00 8.99
C GLU A 98 -7.17 16.54 8.57
N ARG A 99 -5.96 16.18 8.11
CA ARG A 99 -5.64 14.81 7.71
C ARG A 99 -5.68 13.83 8.88
N MET A 100 -5.30 14.27 10.07
CA MET A 100 -5.41 13.44 11.27
C MET A 100 -6.86 13.14 11.63
N VAL A 101 -7.76 14.09 11.45
CA VAL A 101 -9.21 13.86 11.65
C VAL A 101 -9.74 12.87 10.62
N ASP A 102 -9.38 13.02 9.34
CA ASP A 102 -9.75 12.10 8.28
C ASP A 102 -9.28 10.67 8.58
N PHE A 103 -8.01 10.51 8.98
CA PHE A 103 -7.46 9.21 9.38
C PHE A 103 -8.22 8.58 10.55
N ASN A 104 -8.52 9.38 11.56
CA ASN A 104 -9.29 8.89 12.71
C ASN A 104 -10.69 8.39 12.28
N ASN A 105 -11.38 9.12 11.42
CA ASN A 105 -12.68 8.71 10.89
C ASN A 105 -12.57 7.41 10.08
N HIS A 106 -11.55 7.27 9.25
CA HIS A 106 -11.31 6.06 8.46
C HIS A 106 -10.95 4.86 9.34
N LEU A 107 -10.20 5.04 10.41
CA LEU A 107 -9.88 3.98 11.37
C LEU A 107 -11.12 3.40 12.03
N HIS A 108 -12.10 4.24 12.37
CA HIS A 108 -13.33 3.81 13.01
C HIS A 108 -14.37 3.21 12.03
N SER A 109 -14.20 3.44 10.73
CA SER A 109 -15.13 3.00 9.68
C SER A 109 -14.63 1.79 8.88
N ARG A 110 -13.91 0.86 9.54
CA ARG A 110 -13.30 -0.29 8.87
C ARG A 110 -14.13 -1.55 8.95
N TYR A 111 -14.05 -2.34 7.88
CA TYR A 111 -14.57 -3.70 7.85
C TYR A 111 -13.40 -4.69 7.96
N VAL A 112 -13.61 -5.77 8.69
CA VAL A 112 -12.69 -6.91 8.74
C VAL A 112 -13.28 -8.03 7.89
N LEU A 113 -12.53 -8.42 6.85
CA LEU A 113 -12.89 -9.53 5.98
C LEU A 113 -11.89 -10.66 6.22
N SER A 114 -12.40 -11.87 6.44
CA SER A 114 -11.59 -13.07 6.59
C SER A 114 -11.89 -14.03 5.45
N PHE A 115 -10.86 -14.65 4.91
CA PHE A 115 -10.99 -15.68 3.90
C PHE A 115 -9.95 -16.79 4.13
N ALA A 116 -10.25 -17.99 3.66
CA ALA A 116 -9.31 -19.09 3.63
C ALA A 116 -8.96 -19.38 2.17
N PRO A 117 -7.70 -19.20 1.74
CA PRO A 117 -7.30 -19.54 0.40
C PRO A 117 -7.37 -21.05 0.17
N LYS A 118 -7.85 -21.47 -1.00
CA LYS A 118 -7.79 -22.86 -1.42
C LYS A 118 -6.40 -23.10 -2.01
N GLU A 119 -5.66 -24.07 -1.49
CA GLU A 119 -4.36 -24.51 -2.01
C GLU A 119 -3.37 -23.34 -2.24
N PRO A 120 -2.98 -22.61 -1.20
CA PRO A 120 -2.05 -21.50 -1.36
C PRO A 120 -0.64 -22.03 -1.71
N HIS A 121 -0.14 -21.66 -2.89
CA HIS A 121 1.27 -21.88 -3.20
C HIS A 121 2.14 -20.94 -2.35
N PRO A 122 3.38 -21.34 -2.01
CA PRO A 122 4.29 -20.44 -1.29
C PRO A 122 4.55 -19.16 -2.09
N GLY A 123 4.53 -18.01 -1.42
CA GLY A 123 4.87 -16.73 -2.04
C GLY A 123 3.82 -15.64 -1.85
N LEU A 124 3.97 -14.57 -2.63
CA LEU A 124 3.11 -13.40 -2.61
C LEU A 124 1.85 -13.63 -3.44
N HIS A 125 0.69 -13.45 -2.84
CA HIS A 125 -0.62 -13.52 -3.50
C HIS A 125 -1.33 -12.19 -3.46
N GLN A 126 -1.98 -11.83 -4.56
CA GLN A 126 -2.78 -10.61 -4.65
C GLN A 126 -4.16 -10.79 -4.03
N ILE A 127 -4.66 -9.74 -3.40
CA ILE A 127 -6.03 -9.64 -2.90
C ILE A 127 -6.71 -8.49 -3.64
N ARG A 128 -7.90 -8.72 -4.15
CA ARG A 128 -8.73 -7.68 -4.73
C ARG A 128 -10.12 -7.69 -4.10
N VAL A 129 -10.48 -6.61 -3.45
CA VAL A 129 -11.81 -6.40 -2.89
C VAL A 129 -12.61 -5.53 -3.85
N ARG A 130 -13.83 -5.94 -4.17
CA ARG A 130 -14.74 -5.18 -5.03
C ARG A 130 -16.12 -5.13 -4.41
N LEU A 131 -16.80 -4.01 -4.57
CA LEU A 131 -18.22 -3.92 -4.25
C LEU A 131 -19.02 -4.69 -5.31
N LYS A 132 -20.06 -5.36 -4.86
CA LYS A 132 -20.99 -6.05 -5.76
C LYS A 132 -21.72 -5.06 -6.71
N GLN A 133 -21.99 -3.87 -6.20
CA GLN A 133 -22.54 -2.75 -6.98
C GLN A 133 -21.56 -1.59 -6.93
N SER A 134 -21.28 -1.00 -8.09
CA SER A 134 -20.44 0.20 -8.16
C SER A 134 -21.20 1.39 -7.58
N LEU A 135 -20.59 2.05 -6.60
CA LEU A 135 -21.11 3.29 -6.02
C LEU A 135 -20.25 4.45 -6.51
N PRO A 136 -20.82 5.44 -7.22
CA PRO A 136 -20.07 6.60 -7.69
C PRO A 136 -19.36 7.33 -6.54
N GLY A 137 -18.13 7.74 -6.76
CA GLY A 137 -17.34 8.47 -5.77
C GLY A 137 -16.83 7.65 -4.58
N THR A 138 -16.96 6.32 -4.63
CA THR A 138 -16.48 5.43 -3.56
C THR A 138 -15.13 4.84 -3.93
N THR A 139 -14.16 4.98 -3.02
CA THR A 139 -12.86 4.33 -3.11
C THR A 139 -12.78 3.20 -2.09
N ILE A 140 -12.31 2.03 -2.50
CA ILE A 140 -12.08 0.90 -1.61
C ILE A 140 -10.61 0.87 -1.24
N LEU A 141 -10.34 1.02 0.04
CA LEU A 141 -9.00 0.84 0.59
C LEU A 141 -8.94 -0.55 1.22
N SER A 142 -8.16 -1.43 0.66
CA SER A 142 -8.00 -2.79 1.16
C SER A 142 -6.56 -3.23 1.05
N ARG A 143 -6.20 -4.21 1.86
CA ARG A 143 -4.93 -4.89 1.71
C ARG A 143 -4.81 -5.47 0.31
N ALA A 144 -3.67 -5.27 -0.30
CA ALA A 144 -3.43 -5.61 -1.69
C ALA A 144 -2.86 -7.01 -1.90
N SER A 145 -2.20 -7.56 -0.88
CA SER A 145 -1.51 -8.85 -0.98
C SER A 145 -1.35 -9.53 0.37
N TYR A 146 -1.10 -10.83 0.35
CA TYR A 146 -0.67 -11.61 1.50
C TYR A 146 0.46 -12.57 1.08
N TRP A 147 1.24 -12.99 2.04
CA TRP A 147 2.28 -13.99 1.84
C TRP A 147 1.79 -15.36 2.33
N ALA A 148 1.82 -16.37 1.47
CA ALA A 148 1.53 -17.74 1.86
C ALA A 148 2.84 -18.50 2.12
N MET A 149 2.90 -19.21 3.22
CA MET A 149 4.07 -20.05 3.53
C MET A 149 4.05 -21.43 2.85
N GLY A 150 2.96 -21.74 2.17
CA GLY A 150 2.71 -23.08 1.63
C GLY A 150 2.22 -24.05 2.71
N THR A 151 1.56 -25.10 2.28
CA THR A 151 1.24 -26.23 3.17
C THR A 151 2.52 -27.02 3.39
N ILE A 152 2.99 -27.09 4.62
CA ILE A 152 4.06 -28.04 4.99
C ILE A 152 3.41 -29.43 4.86
N PRO A 153 3.94 -30.33 4.04
CA PRO A 153 3.40 -31.68 3.88
C PRO A 153 3.49 -32.48 5.18
#